data_c1e91ed1dec2856109664a77fabe7dba
#
_entry.id   c1e91ed1dec2856109664a77fabe7dba
#
_cell.length_a   1.000
_cell.length_b   1.000
_cell.length_c   1.000
_cell.angle_alpha   90.00
_cell.angle_beta   90.00
_cell.angle_gamma   90.00
#
_symmetry.space_group_name_H-M   'P 1'
#
loop_
_entity.id
_entity.type
_entity.pdbx_description
1 polymer ?
#
loop_
_entity_poly.entity_id
_entity_poly.type
_entity_poly.pdbx_seq_one_letter_code
_entity_poly.pdbx_strand_id
1 'polypeptide(L)'
;KDAQDQLDAKRKDADSQFAKQQQRVDDIVAARWYVQTRSSIGGFSSLKSDISSIESIGYAFPVVFLIVAVLMSLTAMTRMVEEERGLIGTYTGLGYGNAAIAMRYVLFAALACLIGGGLGLMVGFLGIPSFLLLVIEGLYTVPGIQLEYDWLYGSAGIALFVVGVVVATVVACAGALRQSPAQLMQPKAPKAGARILLERIRPLWRRLSFLNKVTARNIFRFKSRLLMTVGGVAGCTALIVCGFAINDTVATLGPKQYEDIYHYDLLVVSGDDSVDAMRARLDKDG
;
A
#
# COMPACT_ATOMS: atom_id res chain seq x y z
N LYS A 1 71.13 53.63 -32.76
CA LYS A 1 70.70 53.45 -31.36
C LYS A 1 69.15 53.39 -31.25
N ASP A 2 68.44 54.38 -31.84
CA ASP A 2 66.99 54.48 -31.69
C ASP A 2 66.19 53.31 -32.32
N ALA A 3 66.70 52.71 -33.40
CA ALA A 3 66.01 51.56 -34.02
C ALA A 3 66.13 50.27 -33.19
N GLN A 4 67.23 50.14 -32.44
CA GLN A 4 67.52 48.99 -31.59
C GLN A 4 66.66 49.08 -30.32
N ASP A 5 66.59 50.31 -29.75
CA ASP A 5 65.75 50.57 -28.56
C ASP A 5 64.24 50.38 -28.85
N GLN A 6 63.79 50.76 -30.07
CA GLN A 6 62.43 50.52 -30.52
C GLN A 6 62.11 49.02 -30.73
N LEU A 7 63.11 48.26 -31.19
CA LEU A 7 62.94 46.83 -31.43
C LEU A 7 62.90 46.07 -30.11
N ASP A 8 63.73 46.46 -29.16
CA ASP A 8 63.73 45.87 -27.81
C ASP A 8 62.42 46.20 -27.03
N ALA A 9 61.93 47.45 -27.19
CA ALA A 9 60.62 47.82 -26.64
C ALA A 9 59.47 47.01 -27.21
N LYS A 10 59.44 46.82 -28.53
CA LYS A 10 58.43 45.98 -29.18
C LYS A 10 58.50 44.47 -28.80
N ARG A 11 59.74 43.96 -28.65
CA ARG A 11 59.92 42.58 -28.18
C ARG A 11 59.40 42.42 -26.74
N LYS A 12 59.71 43.35 -25.86
CA LYS A 12 59.25 43.31 -24.49
C LYS A 12 57.74 43.39 -24.37
N ASP A 13 57.11 44.20 -25.23
CA ASP A 13 55.66 44.30 -25.30
C ASP A 13 55.02 43.01 -25.83
N ALA A 14 55.59 42.39 -26.91
CA ALA A 14 55.15 41.12 -27.42
C ALA A 14 55.30 40.00 -26.40
N ASP A 15 56.43 39.92 -25.70
CA ASP A 15 56.66 38.90 -24.66
C ASP A 15 55.67 39.06 -23.50
N SER A 16 55.34 40.32 -23.12
CA SER A 16 54.32 40.58 -22.08
C SER A 16 52.93 40.18 -22.52
N GLN A 17 52.62 40.36 -23.82
CA GLN A 17 51.32 39.93 -24.36
C GLN A 17 51.23 38.37 -24.49
N PHE A 18 52.33 37.72 -24.89
CA PHE A 18 52.41 36.27 -24.89
C PHE A 18 52.26 35.69 -23.47
N ALA A 19 52.93 36.24 -22.49
CA ALA A 19 52.79 35.80 -21.09
C ALA A 19 51.36 35.98 -20.55
N LYS A 20 50.68 37.07 -20.88
CA LYS A 20 49.28 37.28 -20.50
C LYS A 20 48.34 36.30 -21.22
N GLN A 21 48.61 35.98 -22.49
CA GLN A 21 47.80 35.01 -23.22
C GLN A 21 48.05 33.60 -22.71
N GLN A 22 49.28 33.23 -22.43
CA GLN A 22 49.66 31.94 -21.84
C GLN A 22 48.96 31.76 -20.48
N GLN A 23 48.98 32.80 -19.63
CA GLN A 23 48.30 32.76 -18.35
C GLN A 23 46.78 32.60 -18.52
N ARG A 24 46.14 33.22 -19.54
CA ARG A 24 44.73 33.00 -19.87
C ARG A 24 44.44 31.55 -20.33
N VAL A 25 45.37 30.91 -21.03
CA VAL A 25 45.24 29.51 -21.45
C VAL A 25 45.40 28.57 -20.26
N ASP A 26 46.35 28.89 -19.38
CA ASP A 26 46.59 28.10 -18.15
C ASP A 26 45.44 28.25 -17.12
N ASP A 27 44.79 29.43 -17.10
CA ASP A 27 43.59 29.68 -16.29
C ASP A 27 42.32 29.03 -16.84
N ILE A 28 42.35 28.50 -18.10
CA ILE A 28 41.26 27.68 -18.61
C ILE A 28 41.24 26.36 -17.82
N VAL A 29 40.31 26.29 -16.86
CA VAL A 29 40.11 25.06 -16.10
C VAL A 29 39.89 23.90 -17.06
N ALA A 30 40.74 22.90 -16.99
CA ALA A 30 40.67 21.70 -17.83
C ALA A 30 39.25 21.17 -17.83
N ALA A 31 38.68 20.97 -19.03
CA ALA A 31 37.30 20.51 -19.17
C ALA A 31 37.11 19.24 -18.34
N ARG A 32 36.30 19.35 -17.29
CA ARG A 32 35.92 18.20 -16.47
C ARG A 32 34.79 17.46 -17.19
N TRP A 33 35.06 16.23 -17.55
CA TRP A 33 34.03 15.34 -18.10
C TRP A 33 33.13 14.88 -16.99
N TYR A 34 31.86 15.28 -17.04
CA TYR A 34 30.84 14.77 -16.14
C TYR A 34 30.10 13.67 -16.85
N VAL A 35 30.38 12.41 -16.50
CA VAL A 35 29.60 11.27 -16.96
C VAL A 35 28.40 11.14 -16.00
N GLN A 36 27.24 11.58 -16.46
CA GLN A 36 25.99 11.41 -15.71
C GLN A 36 25.33 10.11 -16.18
N THR A 37 25.08 9.24 -15.23
CA THR A 37 24.20 8.08 -15.41
C THR A 37 22.75 8.49 -15.25
N ARG A 38 21.81 7.69 -15.73
CA ARG A 38 20.36 7.98 -15.53
C ARG A 38 20.00 8.20 -14.06
N SER A 39 20.68 7.51 -13.15
CA SER A 39 20.45 7.63 -11.71
C SER A 39 20.92 8.94 -11.10
N SER A 40 21.80 9.71 -11.76
CA SER A 40 22.25 11.03 -11.32
C SER A 40 21.30 12.17 -11.76
N ILE A 41 20.33 11.86 -12.64
CA ILE A 41 19.30 12.80 -13.06
C ILE A 41 18.22 12.84 -11.98
N GLY A 42 18.07 13.98 -11.30
CA GLY A 42 17.13 14.14 -10.17
C GLY A 42 15.70 13.69 -10.50
N GLY A 43 15.15 14.09 -11.65
CA GLY A 43 13.81 13.67 -12.07
C GLY A 43 13.67 12.15 -12.26
N PHE A 44 14.70 11.47 -12.78
CA PHE A 44 14.67 10.02 -12.90
C PHE A 44 14.75 9.28 -11.56
N SER A 45 15.57 9.78 -10.64
CA SER A 45 15.69 9.20 -9.30
C SER A 45 14.40 9.38 -8.50
N SER A 46 13.73 10.54 -8.61
CA SER A 46 12.44 10.80 -7.98
C SER A 46 11.36 9.88 -8.54
N LEU A 47 11.23 9.80 -9.87
CA LEU A 47 10.28 8.90 -10.52
C LEU A 47 10.50 7.43 -10.11
N LYS A 48 11.76 6.98 -10.05
CA LYS A 48 12.09 5.62 -9.61
C LYS A 48 11.70 5.37 -8.16
N SER A 49 11.89 6.36 -7.27
CA SER A 49 11.48 6.30 -5.87
C SER A 49 9.96 6.22 -5.74
N ASP A 50 9.22 7.02 -6.51
CA ASP A 50 7.76 7.02 -6.52
C ASP A 50 7.19 5.68 -7.00
N ILE A 51 7.76 5.13 -8.09
CA ILE A 51 7.39 3.79 -8.59
C ILE A 51 7.66 2.72 -7.54
N SER A 52 8.81 2.75 -6.86
CA SER A 52 9.15 1.78 -5.81
C SER A 52 8.21 1.88 -4.61
N SER A 53 7.75 3.09 -4.28
CA SER A 53 6.76 3.31 -3.22
C SER A 53 5.40 2.74 -3.61
N ILE A 54 4.96 2.96 -4.85
CA ILE A 54 3.72 2.38 -5.39
C ILE A 54 3.80 0.86 -5.42
N GLU A 55 4.94 0.29 -5.84
CA GLU A 55 5.18 -1.15 -5.84
C GLU A 55 5.07 -1.76 -4.44
N SER A 56 5.66 -1.13 -3.44
CA SER A 56 5.59 -1.57 -2.04
C SER A 56 4.15 -1.59 -1.51
N ILE A 57 3.37 -0.58 -1.84
CA ILE A 57 1.93 -0.51 -1.54
C ILE A 57 1.20 -1.63 -2.29
N GLY A 58 1.55 -1.84 -3.56
CA GLY A 58 0.99 -2.88 -4.42
C GLY A 58 1.16 -4.31 -3.86
N TYR A 59 2.20 -4.57 -3.08
CA TYR A 59 2.37 -5.87 -2.38
C TYR A 59 1.64 -5.93 -1.04
N ALA A 60 1.64 -4.85 -0.26
CA ALA A 60 1.09 -4.86 1.10
C ALA A 60 -0.45 -4.94 1.10
N PHE A 61 -1.12 -4.16 0.26
CA PHE A 61 -2.58 -4.08 0.24
C PHE A 61 -3.28 -5.40 -0.14
N PRO A 62 -2.87 -6.13 -1.19
CA PRO A 62 -3.50 -7.41 -1.53
C PRO A 62 -3.43 -8.44 -0.42
N VAL A 63 -2.37 -8.47 0.38
CA VAL A 63 -2.25 -9.38 1.53
C VAL A 63 -3.30 -9.06 2.58
N VAL A 64 -3.48 -7.79 2.92
CA VAL A 64 -4.50 -7.37 3.90
C VAL A 64 -5.91 -7.67 3.37
N PHE A 65 -6.18 -7.35 2.09
CA PHE A 65 -7.46 -7.65 1.47
C PHE A 65 -7.74 -9.16 1.42
N LEU A 66 -6.73 -9.99 1.14
CA LEU A 66 -6.87 -11.44 1.15
C LEU A 66 -7.28 -11.94 2.54
N ILE A 67 -6.62 -11.47 3.60
CA ILE A 67 -6.96 -11.84 4.97
C ILE A 67 -8.41 -11.45 5.30
N VAL A 68 -8.81 -10.23 4.96
CA VAL A 68 -10.18 -9.74 5.18
C VAL A 68 -11.18 -10.58 4.39
N ALA A 69 -10.92 -10.86 3.11
CA ALA A 69 -11.79 -11.66 2.26
C ALA A 69 -11.99 -13.09 2.79
N VAL A 70 -10.88 -13.73 3.25
CA VAL A 70 -10.93 -15.08 3.86
C VAL A 70 -11.75 -15.06 5.15
N LEU A 71 -11.56 -14.06 6.03
CA LEU A 71 -12.32 -13.93 7.28
C LEU A 71 -13.81 -13.70 7.01
N MET A 72 -14.15 -12.84 6.04
CA MET A 72 -15.55 -12.58 5.66
C MET A 72 -16.19 -13.81 5.03
N SER A 73 -15.49 -14.50 4.13
CA SER A 73 -15.95 -15.73 3.52
C SER A 73 -16.17 -16.83 4.56
N LEU A 74 -15.23 -17.02 5.49
CA LEU A 74 -15.36 -17.98 6.58
C LEU A 74 -16.59 -17.68 7.44
N THR A 75 -16.86 -16.41 7.74
CA THR A 75 -18.04 -15.99 8.52
C THR A 75 -19.34 -16.30 7.75
N ALA A 76 -19.40 -15.93 6.46
CA ALA A 76 -20.56 -16.14 5.63
C ALA A 76 -20.86 -17.65 5.43
N MET A 77 -19.81 -18.43 5.13
CA MET A 77 -19.95 -19.88 4.92
C MET A 77 -20.30 -20.62 6.23
N THR A 78 -19.72 -20.23 7.35
CA THR A 78 -20.08 -20.81 8.66
C THR A 78 -21.55 -20.56 8.96
N ARG A 79 -22.06 -19.35 8.68
CA ARG A 79 -23.47 -19.00 8.87
C ARG A 79 -24.36 -19.83 7.94
N MET A 80 -24.04 -19.91 6.64
CA MET A 80 -24.80 -20.68 5.66
C MET A 80 -24.87 -22.16 6.04
N VAL A 81 -23.76 -22.77 6.43
CA VAL A 81 -23.70 -24.16 6.90
C VAL A 81 -24.50 -24.37 8.20
N GLU A 82 -24.50 -23.41 9.13
CA GLU A 82 -25.30 -23.48 10.34
C GLU A 82 -26.80 -23.33 10.05
N GLU A 83 -27.21 -22.51 9.11
CA GLU A 83 -28.62 -22.35 8.69
C GLU A 83 -29.13 -23.59 7.97
N GLU A 84 -28.30 -24.23 7.15
CA GLU A 84 -28.65 -25.44 6.39
C GLU A 84 -28.35 -26.76 7.11
N ARG A 85 -28.08 -26.76 8.42
CA ARG A 85 -27.72 -27.98 9.21
C ARG A 85 -28.69 -29.12 9.02
N GLY A 86 -30.00 -28.84 9.05
CA GLY A 86 -31.03 -29.85 8.89
C GLY A 86 -30.95 -30.55 7.53
N LEU A 87 -30.73 -29.76 6.48
CA LEU A 87 -30.57 -30.25 5.10
C LEU A 87 -29.30 -31.11 4.98
N ILE A 88 -28.20 -30.69 5.56
CA ILE A 88 -26.95 -31.47 5.62
C ILE A 88 -27.17 -32.79 6.36
N GLY A 89 -27.90 -32.78 7.48
CA GLY A 89 -28.26 -33.98 8.22
C GLY A 89 -29.12 -34.93 7.41
N THR A 90 -30.07 -34.45 6.63
CA THR A 90 -30.90 -35.25 5.72
C THR A 90 -30.05 -35.90 4.63
N TYR A 91 -29.18 -35.16 3.95
CA TYR A 91 -28.29 -35.73 2.93
C TYR A 91 -27.34 -36.78 3.50
N THR A 92 -26.78 -36.54 4.66
CA THR A 92 -25.91 -37.52 5.34
C THR A 92 -26.69 -38.76 5.76
N GLY A 93 -27.96 -38.61 6.21
CA GLY A 93 -28.86 -39.70 6.52
C GLY A 93 -29.28 -40.55 5.32
N LEU A 94 -29.36 -39.94 4.14
CA LEU A 94 -29.58 -40.59 2.86
C LEU A 94 -28.34 -41.29 2.29
N GLY A 95 -27.19 -41.19 2.95
CA GLY A 95 -25.94 -41.85 2.55
C GLY A 95 -25.05 -41.06 1.60
N TYR A 96 -25.33 -39.75 1.39
CA TYR A 96 -24.40 -38.91 0.62
C TYR A 96 -23.07 -38.73 1.35
N GLY A 97 -21.96 -38.86 0.63
CA GLY A 97 -20.63 -38.65 1.18
C GLY A 97 -20.37 -37.22 1.57
N ASN A 98 -19.58 -37.00 2.63
CA ASN A 98 -19.22 -35.68 3.15
C ASN A 98 -18.58 -34.77 2.09
N ALA A 99 -17.80 -35.34 1.16
CA ALA A 99 -17.20 -34.62 0.07
C ALA A 99 -18.21 -34.05 -0.93
N ALA A 100 -19.24 -34.86 -1.25
CA ALA A 100 -20.33 -34.43 -2.18
C ALA A 100 -21.15 -33.30 -1.57
N ILE A 101 -21.42 -33.34 -0.27
CA ILE A 101 -22.15 -32.29 0.46
C ILE A 101 -21.28 -31.01 0.53
N ALA A 102 -19.99 -31.13 0.86
CA ALA A 102 -19.07 -29.98 0.91
C ALA A 102 -18.88 -29.32 -0.47
N MET A 103 -18.85 -30.11 -1.55
CA MET A 103 -18.66 -29.63 -2.91
C MET A 103 -19.70 -28.59 -3.32
N ARG A 104 -20.96 -28.72 -2.87
CA ARG A 104 -22.00 -27.72 -3.12
C ARG A 104 -21.61 -26.34 -2.60
N TYR A 105 -21.11 -26.27 -1.38
CA TYR A 105 -20.67 -25.01 -0.73
C TYR A 105 -19.39 -24.48 -1.35
N VAL A 106 -18.46 -25.38 -1.67
CA VAL A 106 -17.19 -25.02 -2.34
C VAL A 106 -17.46 -24.45 -3.72
N LEU A 107 -18.35 -25.09 -4.50
CA LEU A 107 -18.72 -24.62 -5.84
C LEU A 107 -19.37 -23.23 -5.78
N PHE A 108 -20.30 -23.04 -4.86
CA PHE A 108 -20.93 -21.73 -4.64
C PHE A 108 -19.91 -20.64 -4.30
N ALA A 109 -19.02 -20.92 -3.35
CA ALA A 109 -17.99 -19.98 -2.93
C ALA A 109 -16.98 -19.68 -4.04
N ALA A 110 -16.56 -20.72 -4.78
CA ALA A 110 -15.64 -20.57 -5.91
C ALA A 110 -16.26 -19.77 -7.06
N LEU A 111 -17.51 -20.04 -7.42
CA LEU A 111 -18.23 -19.28 -8.46
C LEU A 111 -18.40 -17.80 -8.05
N ALA A 112 -18.81 -17.55 -6.81
CA ALA A 112 -18.94 -16.19 -6.30
C ALA A 112 -17.60 -15.44 -6.33
N CYS A 113 -16.51 -16.12 -5.96
CA CYS A 113 -15.16 -15.56 -5.99
C CYS A 113 -14.66 -15.32 -7.43
N LEU A 114 -14.94 -16.21 -8.37
CA LEU A 114 -14.58 -16.05 -9.78
C LEU A 114 -15.31 -14.88 -10.42
N ILE A 115 -16.62 -14.78 -10.20
CA ILE A 115 -17.42 -13.67 -10.73
C ILE A 115 -16.96 -12.34 -10.11
N GLY A 116 -16.86 -12.28 -8.79
CA GLY A 116 -16.42 -11.08 -8.09
C GLY A 116 -14.97 -10.70 -8.41
N GLY A 117 -14.07 -11.69 -8.49
CA GLY A 117 -12.68 -11.50 -8.87
C GLY A 117 -12.52 -11.06 -10.33
N GLY A 118 -13.29 -11.64 -11.25
CA GLY A 118 -13.29 -11.22 -12.66
C GLY A 118 -13.77 -9.80 -12.86
N LEU A 119 -14.89 -9.43 -12.23
CA LEU A 119 -15.38 -8.05 -12.24
C LEU A 119 -14.39 -7.07 -11.57
N GLY A 120 -13.82 -7.49 -10.44
CA GLY A 120 -12.82 -6.68 -9.73
C GLY A 120 -11.55 -6.46 -10.55
N LEU A 121 -11.08 -7.50 -11.25
CA LEU A 121 -9.93 -7.38 -12.16
C LEU A 121 -10.22 -6.44 -13.33
N MET A 122 -11.41 -6.55 -13.93
CA MET A 122 -11.82 -5.68 -15.03
C MET A 122 -11.87 -4.21 -14.60
N VAL A 123 -12.52 -3.92 -13.48
CA VAL A 123 -12.57 -2.55 -12.93
C VAL A 123 -11.20 -2.07 -12.49
N GLY A 124 -10.39 -2.94 -11.88
CA GLY A 124 -9.03 -2.63 -11.44
C GLY A 124 -8.11 -2.30 -12.62
N PHE A 125 -8.14 -3.06 -13.70
CA PHE A 125 -7.32 -2.81 -14.89
C PHE A 125 -7.73 -1.55 -15.65
N LEU A 126 -9.00 -1.18 -15.62
CA LEU A 126 -9.46 0.05 -16.26
C LEU A 126 -9.26 1.29 -15.37
N GLY A 127 -9.50 1.15 -14.07
CA GLY A 127 -9.53 2.29 -13.14
C GLY A 127 -8.16 2.70 -12.60
N ILE A 128 -7.42 1.76 -12.01
CA ILE A 128 -6.18 2.08 -11.28
C ILE A 128 -5.07 2.62 -12.22
N PRO A 129 -4.75 1.97 -13.35
CA PRO A 129 -3.73 2.48 -14.25
C PRO A 129 -4.09 3.83 -14.86
N SER A 130 -5.36 4.03 -15.22
CA SER A 130 -5.82 5.31 -15.77
C SER A 130 -5.72 6.46 -14.75
N PHE A 131 -6.04 6.19 -13.49
CA PHE A 131 -5.87 7.15 -12.40
C PHE A 131 -4.39 7.46 -12.15
N LEU A 132 -3.53 6.44 -12.10
CA LEU A 132 -2.08 6.62 -11.91
C LEU A 132 -1.44 7.41 -13.06
N LEU A 133 -1.86 7.15 -14.30
CA LEU A 133 -1.41 7.93 -15.45
C LEU A 133 -1.74 9.41 -15.31
N LEU A 134 -2.97 9.73 -14.93
CA LEU A 134 -3.41 11.11 -14.74
C LEU A 134 -2.57 11.84 -13.69
N VAL A 135 -2.18 11.13 -12.60
CA VAL A 135 -1.31 11.68 -11.56
C VAL A 135 0.13 11.86 -12.08
N ILE A 136 0.66 10.85 -12.77
CA ILE A 136 2.04 10.87 -13.27
C ILE A 136 2.20 11.94 -14.37
N GLU A 137 1.25 12.07 -15.30
CA GLU A 137 1.26 13.11 -16.34
C GLU A 137 1.20 14.52 -15.76
N GLY A 138 0.56 14.69 -14.59
CA GLY A 138 0.55 15.95 -13.86
C GLY A 138 1.87 16.32 -13.20
N LEU A 139 2.71 15.32 -12.87
CA LEU A 139 3.99 15.51 -12.16
C LEU A 139 5.21 15.43 -13.08
N TYR A 140 5.13 14.63 -14.14
CA TYR A 140 6.28 14.31 -15.01
C TYR A 140 5.88 14.40 -16.47
N THR A 141 6.70 15.06 -17.27
CA THR A 141 6.55 15.07 -18.73
C THR A 141 7.18 13.81 -19.32
N VAL A 142 6.46 12.69 -19.32
CA VAL A 142 6.93 11.43 -19.89
C VAL A 142 6.20 11.15 -21.20
N PRO A 143 6.85 11.25 -22.36
CA PRO A 143 6.21 10.99 -23.64
C PRO A 143 6.01 9.50 -23.87
N GLY A 144 4.82 9.11 -24.36
CA GLY A 144 4.57 7.78 -24.91
C GLY A 144 4.39 6.66 -23.87
N ILE A 145 3.77 6.94 -22.73
CA ILE A 145 3.43 5.92 -21.75
C ILE A 145 2.39 4.97 -22.36
N GLN A 146 2.73 3.69 -22.45
CA GLN A 146 1.81 2.62 -22.86
C GLN A 146 1.44 1.78 -21.66
N LEU A 147 0.15 1.53 -21.48
CA LEU A 147 -0.35 0.63 -20.44
C LEU A 147 -0.19 -0.81 -20.90
N GLU A 148 0.64 -1.56 -20.24
CA GLU A 148 0.73 -3.02 -20.40
C GLU A 148 -0.07 -3.70 -19.30
N TYR A 149 -0.99 -4.58 -19.70
CA TYR A 149 -1.81 -5.36 -18.79
C TYR A 149 -1.23 -6.75 -18.64
N ASP A 150 -0.68 -7.06 -17.49
CA ASP A 150 -0.15 -8.39 -17.21
C ASP A 150 -1.24 -9.34 -16.71
N TRP A 151 -1.81 -10.11 -17.65
CA TRP A 151 -2.84 -11.09 -17.37
C TRP A 151 -2.37 -12.23 -16.48
N LEU A 152 -1.06 -12.50 -16.43
CA LEU A 152 -0.50 -13.57 -15.61
C LEU A 152 -0.63 -13.21 -14.13
N TYR A 153 -0.23 -12.00 -13.75
CA TYR A 153 -0.39 -11.52 -12.36
C TYR A 153 -1.84 -11.36 -11.98
N GLY A 154 -2.68 -10.87 -12.89
CA GLY A 154 -4.13 -10.76 -12.65
C GLY A 154 -4.79 -12.12 -12.39
N SER A 155 -4.52 -13.12 -13.22
CA SER A 155 -5.06 -14.47 -13.05
C SER A 155 -4.50 -15.18 -11.82
N ALA A 156 -3.22 -15.01 -11.52
CA ALA A 156 -2.58 -15.54 -10.31
C ALA A 156 -3.22 -14.94 -9.04
N GLY A 157 -3.52 -13.64 -9.05
CA GLY A 157 -4.24 -12.97 -7.98
C GLY A 157 -5.62 -13.58 -7.75
N ILE A 158 -6.43 -13.75 -8.80
CA ILE A 158 -7.75 -14.40 -8.68
C ILE A 158 -7.60 -15.82 -8.15
N ALA A 159 -6.64 -16.60 -8.66
CA ALA A 159 -6.40 -17.97 -8.21
C ALA A 159 -6.08 -18.04 -6.71
N LEU A 160 -5.24 -17.11 -6.23
CA LEU A 160 -4.89 -17.01 -4.81
C LEU A 160 -6.13 -16.72 -3.94
N PHE A 161 -6.99 -15.79 -4.36
CA PHE A 161 -8.24 -15.49 -3.65
C PHE A 161 -9.21 -16.68 -3.66
N VAL A 162 -9.37 -17.35 -4.80
CA VAL A 162 -10.20 -18.56 -4.92
C VAL A 162 -9.72 -19.66 -3.96
N VAL A 163 -8.41 -19.92 -3.93
CA VAL A 163 -7.83 -20.92 -3.03
C VAL A 163 -8.09 -20.53 -1.56
N GLY A 164 -7.87 -19.27 -1.19
CA GLY A 164 -8.15 -18.79 0.17
C GLY A 164 -9.61 -18.98 0.58
N VAL A 165 -10.55 -18.59 -0.29
CA VAL A 165 -11.99 -18.72 -0.06
C VAL A 165 -12.43 -20.18 -0.01
N VAL A 166 -11.91 -21.04 -0.90
CA VAL A 166 -12.19 -22.47 -0.89
C VAL A 166 -11.71 -23.14 0.39
N VAL A 167 -10.49 -22.83 0.83
CA VAL A 167 -9.95 -23.33 2.11
C VAL A 167 -10.83 -22.87 3.28
N ALA A 168 -11.22 -21.62 3.33
CA ALA A 168 -12.13 -21.10 4.34
C ALA A 168 -13.46 -21.85 4.35
N THR A 169 -14.02 -22.12 3.16
CA THR A 169 -15.28 -22.86 3.01
C THR A 169 -15.15 -24.30 3.48
N VAL A 170 -14.07 -24.99 3.12
CA VAL A 170 -13.82 -26.37 3.58
C VAL A 170 -13.69 -26.41 5.11
N VAL A 171 -13.00 -25.46 5.71
CA VAL A 171 -12.89 -25.35 7.17
C VAL A 171 -14.26 -25.11 7.81
N ALA A 172 -15.09 -24.25 7.23
CA ALA A 172 -16.46 -23.99 7.70
C ALA A 172 -17.33 -25.27 7.64
N CYS A 173 -17.27 -26.01 6.54
CA CYS A 173 -18.03 -27.24 6.36
C CYS A 173 -17.54 -28.38 7.27
N ALA A 174 -16.23 -28.51 7.49
CA ALA A 174 -15.64 -29.58 8.29
C ALA A 174 -16.21 -29.65 9.71
N GLY A 175 -16.55 -28.51 10.31
CA GLY A 175 -17.17 -28.43 11.63
C GLY A 175 -18.58 -29.06 11.70
N ALA A 176 -19.36 -28.97 10.65
CA ALA A 176 -20.70 -29.56 10.55
C ALA A 176 -20.64 -31.06 10.11
N LEU A 177 -19.82 -31.36 9.10
CA LEU A 177 -19.72 -32.71 8.54
C LEU A 177 -19.11 -33.76 9.47
N ARG A 178 -18.49 -33.35 10.55
CA ARG A 178 -17.99 -34.25 11.62
C ARG A 178 -19.08 -34.67 12.62
N GLN A 179 -20.29 -34.08 12.55
CA GLN A 179 -21.38 -34.37 13.47
C GLN A 179 -22.22 -35.53 12.91
N SER A 180 -22.86 -36.33 13.78
CA SER A 180 -23.76 -37.39 13.35
C SER A 180 -25.04 -36.81 12.74
N PRO A 181 -25.71 -37.51 11.76
CA PRO A 181 -26.93 -37.05 11.16
C PRO A 181 -28.03 -36.69 12.17
N ALA A 182 -28.15 -37.49 13.22
CA ALA A 182 -29.12 -37.26 14.30
C ALA A 182 -28.86 -35.96 15.06
N GLN A 183 -27.58 -35.59 15.27
CA GLN A 183 -27.19 -34.33 15.91
C GLN A 183 -27.42 -33.13 15.00
N LEU A 184 -27.29 -33.30 13.70
CA LEU A 184 -27.50 -32.24 12.71
C LEU A 184 -28.97 -31.88 12.57
N MET A 185 -29.87 -32.89 12.67
CA MET A 185 -31.31 -32.69 12.59
C MET A 185 -31.93 -32.11 13.86
N GLN A 186 -31.25 -32.28 15.01
CA GLN A 186 -31.76 -31.71 16.27
C GLN A 186 -31.42 -30.22 16.40
N PRO A 187 -32.33 -29.40 17.01
CA PRO A 187 -31.98 -28.02 17.35
C PRO A 187 -30.75 -27.99 18.22
N LYS A 188 -29.82 -27.11 17.91
CA LYS A 188 -28.57 -26.97 18.65
C LYS A 188 -28.87 -26.60 20.10
N ALA A 189 -28.64 -27.53 21.04
CA ALA A 189 -28.83 -27.26 22.45
C ALA A 189 -28.01 -26.05 22.90
N PRO A 190 -28.61 -25.16 23.70
CA PRO A 190 -27.90 -24.02 24.24
C PRO A 190 -26.69 -24.50 25.03
N LYS A 191 -25.47 -24.09 24.65
CA LYS A 191 -24.26 -24.37 25.47
C LYS A 191 -24.46 -23.76 26.85
N ALA A 192 -24.52 -24.60 27.88
CA ALA A 192 -24.72 -24.15 29.25
C ALA A 192 -23.51 -23.30 29.72
N GLY A 193 -23.82 -22.13 30.28
CA GLY A 193 -23.09 -21.45 31.32
C GLY A 193 -21.59 -21.19 31.19
N ALA A 194 -21.05 -20.89 29.98
CA ALA A 194 -19.69 -20.39 29.90
C ALA A 194 -19.61 -18.98 30.53
N ARG A 195 -18.86 -18.83 31.60
CA ARG A 195 -18.56 -17.51 32.20
C ARG A 195 -17.86 -16.65 31.14
N ILE A 196 -18.39 -15.45 30.92
CA ILE A 196 -17.79 -14.49 30.00
C ILE A 196 -16.73 -13.64 30.71
N LEU A 197 -15.73 -13.18 29.94
CA LEU A 197 -14.65 -12.32 30.47
C LEU A 197 -15.18 -11.06 31.16
N LEU A 198 -16.31 -10.52 30.68
CA LEU A 198 -16.96 -9.33 31.27
C LEU A 198 -17.49 -9.59 32.67
N GLU A 199 -17.88 -10.82 33.01
CA GLU A 199 -18.31 -11.19 34.38
C GLU A 199 -17.15 -11.15 35.40
N ARG A 200 -15.90 -11.24 34.91
CA ARG A 200 -14.69 -11.15 35.74
C ARG A 200 -14.46 -9.73 36.24
N ILE A 201 -14.95 -8.74 35.51
CA ILE A 201 -14.86 -7.32 35.88
C ILE A 201 -16.12 -6.97 36.71
N ARG A 202 -16.12 -7.34 38.00
CA ARG A 202 -17.25 -7.19 38.90
C ARG A 202 -17.88 -5.78 38.96
N PRO A 203 -17.11 -4.65 39.00
CA PRO A 203 -17.71 -3.33 39.11
C PRO A 203 -18.50 -2.94 37.84
N LEU A 204 -18.02 -3.30 36.65
CA LEU A 204 -18.70 -3.04 35.38
C LEU A 204 -19.94 -3.92 35.24
N TRP A 205 -19.84 -5.21 35.59
CA TRP A 205 -20.96 -6.15 35.53
C TRP A 205 -22.12 -5.78 36.44
N ARG A 206 -21.87 -5.22 37.61
CA ARG A 206 -22.94 -4.80 38.53
C ARG A 206 -23.73 -3.60 38.02
N ARG A 207 -23.12 -2.69 37.25
CA ARG A 207 -23.77 -1.50 36.70
C ARG A 207 -24.64 -1.78 35.46
N LEU A 208 -24.47 -2.94 34.81
CA LEU A 208 -25.25 -3.30 33.63
C LEU A 208 -26.66 -3.71 34.01
N SER A 209 -27.67 -3.22 33.24
CA SER A 209 -29.07 -3.67 33.35
C SER A 209 -29.20 -5.15 32.96
N PHE A 210 -30.30 -5.77 33.32
CA PHE A 210 -30.58 -7.18 33.00
C PHE A 210 -30.47 -7.44 31.48
N LEU A 211 -31.07 -6.57 30.67
CA LEU A 211 -31.04 -6.70 29.21
C LEU A 211 -29.62 -6.66 28.64
N ASN A 212 -28.81 -5.71 29.12
CA ASN A 212 -27.40 -5.60 28.69
C ASN A 212 -26.55 -6.80 29.12
N LYS A 213 -26.84 -7.40 30.29
CA LYS A 213 -26.20 -8.65 30.71
C LYS A 213 -26.55 -9.82 29.82
N VAL A 214 -27.80 -9.96 29.40
CA VAL A 214 -28.23 -11.00 28.46
C VAL A 214 -27.63 -10.79 27.10
N THR A 215 -27.62 -9.56 26.59
CA THR A 215 -27.00 -9.21 25.31
C THR A 215 -25.48 -9.51 25.32
N ALA A 216 -24.79 -9.07 26.36
CA ALA A 216 -23.35 -9.37 26.51
C ALA A 216 -23.08 -10.89 26.54
N ARG A 217 -23.89 -11.65 27.28
CA ARG A 217 -23.76 -13.12 27.28
C ARG A 217 -24.02 -13.72 25.92
N ASN A 218 -24.98 -13.24 25.15
CA ASN A 218 -25.25 -13.72 23.79
C ASN A 218 -24.10 -13.41 22.83
N ILE A 219 -23.56 -12.19 22.87
CA ILE A 219 -22.43 -11.77 22.02
C ILE A 219 -21.20 -12.63 22.31
N PHE A 220 -20.80 -12.76 23.57
CA PHE A 220 -19.60 -13.49 23.96
C PHE A 220 -19.77 -15.02 23.97
N ARG A 221 -20.99 -15.51 23.79
CA ARG A 221 -21.28 -16.96 23.70
C ARG A 221 -20.64 -17.58 22.44
N PHE A 222 -20.65 -16.85 21.32
CA PHE A 222 -20.08 -17.29 20.05
C PHE A 222 -18.79 -16.53 19.73
N LYS A 223 -17.76 -16.73 20.56
CA LYS A 223 -16.48 -16.02 20.48
C LYS A 223 -15.85 -16.06 19.09
N SER A 224 -15.89 -17.20 18.40
CA SER A 224 -15.35 -17.33 17.05
C SER A 224 -16.05 -16.41 16.05
N ARG A 225 -17.39 -16.39 16.07
CA ARG A 225 -18.18 -15.51 15.19
C ARG A 225 -17.94 -14.04 15.53
N LEU A 226 -17.89 -13.69 16.82
CA LEU A 226 -17.56 -12.33 17.26
C LEU A 226 -16.18 -11.91 16.75
N LEU A 227 -15.16 -12.73 16.95
CA LEU A 227 -13.77 -12.43 16.49
C LEU A 227 -13.68 -12.28 14.98
N MET A 228 -14.36 -13.14 14.21
CA MET A 228 -14.39 -13.05 12.74
C MET A 228 -15.05 -11.75 12.29
N THR A 229 -16.21 -11.40 12.87
CA THR A 229 -16.92 -10.17 12.51
C THR A 229 -16.13 -8.93 12.92
N VAL A 230 -15.60 -8.89 14.14
CA VAL A 230 -14.77 -7.77 14.62
C VAL A 230 -13.50 -7.67 13.79
N GLY A 231 -12.84 -8.78 13.48
CA GLY A 231 -11.64 -8.80 12.65
C GLY A 231 -11.89 -8.29 11.24
N GLY A 232 -12.99 -8.69 10.61
CA GLY A 232 -13.37 -8.20 9.28
C GLY A 232 -13.65 -6.69 9.27
N VAL A 233 -14.49 -6.23 10.20
CA VAL A 233 -14.82 -4.78 10.32
C VAL A 233 -13.56 -3.98 10.65
N ALA A 234 -12.76 -4.43 11.62
CA ALA A 234 -11.51 -3.77 12.01
C ALA A 234 -10.53 -3.67 10.83
N GLY A 235 -10.40 -4.75 10.04
CA GLY A 235 -9.55 -4.76 8.85
C GLY A 235 -9.99 -3.72 7.82
N CYS A 236 -11.28 -3.69 7.48
CA CYS A 236 -11.81 -2.68 6.55
C CYS A 236 -11.64 -1.25 7.09
N THR A 237 -11.93 -1.04 8.37
CA THR A 237 -11.76 0.29 9.00
C THR A 237 -10.30 0.72 9.00
N ALA A 238 -9.38 -0.20 9.32
CA ALA A 238 -7.95 0.08 9.30
C ALA A 238 -7.46 0.51 7.91
N LEU A 239 -7.96 -0.12 6.83
CA LEU A 239 -7.63 0.27 5.45
C LEU A 239 -8.13 1.67 5.11
N ILE A 240 -9.35 2.01 5.51
CA ILE A 240 -9.92 3.35 5.29
C ILE A 240 -9.11 4.40 6.05
N VAL A 241 -8.82 4.15 7.34
CA VAL A 241 -8.01 5.05 8.17
C VAL A 241 -6.60 5.21 7.59
N CYS A 242 -5.98 4.12 7.13
CA CYS A 242 -4.68 4.16 6.47
C CYS A 242 -4.71 5.05 5.21
N GLY A 243 -5.76 4.92 4.38
CA GLY A 243 -5.93 5.77 3.20
C GLY A 243 -6.03 7.25 3.54
N PHE A 244 -6.84 7.61 4.54
CA PHE A 244 -6.95 8.99 5.02
C PHE A 244 -5.65 9.50 5.66
N ALA A 245 -4.94 8.65 6.43
CA ALA A 245 -3.67 9.03 7.05
C ALA A 245 -2.59 9.31 6.00
N ILE A 246 -2.52 8.52 4.92
CA ILE A 246 -1.60 8.79 3.81
C ILE A 246 -1.96 10.12 3.14
N ASN A 247 -3.25 10.35 2.85
CA ASN A 247 -3.70 11.59 2.24
C ASN A 247 -3.35 12.82 3.10
N ASP A 248 -3.60 12.75 4.40
CA ASP A 248 -3.30 13.82 5.36
C ASP A 248 -1.78 14.07 5.47
N THR A 249 -0.99 13.00 5.53
CA THR A 249 0.47 13.08 5.56
C THR A 249 1.01 13.79 4.33
N VAL A 250 0.52 13.43 3.14
CA VAL A 250 0.95 14.06 1.88
C VAL A 250 0.54 15.53 1.83
N ALA A 251 -0.69 15.84 2.23
CA ALA A 251 -1.21 17.22 2.24
C ALA A 251 -0.45 18.14 3.22
N THR A 252 -0.01 17.61 4.35
CA THR A 252 0.71 18.38 5.38
C THR A 252 2.23 18.42 5.17
N LEU A 253 2.77 17.60 4.26
CA LEU A 253 4.22 17.50 4.04
C LEU A 253 4.80 18.83 3.55
N GLY A 254 4.18 19.44 2.53
CA GLY A 254 4.62 20.71 1.95
C GLY A 254 4.66 21.84 2.97
N PRO A 255 3.55 22.19 3.63
CA PRO A 255 3.54 23.21 4.67
C PRO A 255 4.57 22.97 5.77
N LYS A 256 4.64 21.77 6.31
CA LYS A 256 5.64 21.44 7.36
C LYS A 256 7.07 21.59 6.88
N GLN A 257 7.36 21.24 5.64
CA GLN A 257 8.72 21.32 5.11
C GLN A 257 9.16 22.76 4.88
N TYR A 258 8.27 23.60 4.37
CA TYR A 258 8.61 24.97 3.99
C TYR A 258 8.25 26.02 5.05
N GLU A 259 7.42 25.71 6.03
CA GLU A 259 7.07 26.62 7.13
C GLU A 259 7.82 26.27 8.42
N ASP A 260 7.94 24.96 8.75
CA ASP A 260 8.50 24.52 10.03
C ASP A 260 9.99 24.14 9.96
N ILE A 261 10.45 23.59 8.81
CA ILE A 261 11.81 23.03 8.68
C ILE A 261 12.73 23.99 7.92
N TYR A 262 12.29 24.51 6.77
CA TYR A 262 13.07 25.42 5.95
C TYR A 262 12.69 26.87 6.23
N HIS A 263 13.48 27.55 7.07
CA HIS A 263 13.30 28.96 7.44
C HIS A 263 14.15 29.92 6.59
N TYR A 264 14.53 29.54 5.38
CA TYR A 264 15.31 30.39 4.52
C TYR A 264 14.50 30.80 3.27
N ASP A 265 14.55 32.09 2.95
CA ASP A 265 13.93 32.66 1.77
C ASP A 265 14.78 32.45 0.51
N LEU A 266 16.09 32.36 0.67
CA LEU A 266 17.06 32.20 -0.40
C LEU A 266 18.23 31.31 -0.02
N LEU A 267 18.49 30.28 -0.82
CA LEU A 267 19.66 29.43 -0.72
C LEU A 267 20.60 29.72 -1.90
N VAL A 268 21.75 30.30 -1.63
CA VAL A 268 22.78 30.55 -2.64
C VAL A 268 23.94 29.58 -2.43
N VAL A 269 24.25 28.77 -3.45
CA VAL A 269 25.38 27.88 -3.45
C VAL A 269 26.47 28.46 -4.35
N SER A 270 27.62 28.75 -3.80
CA SER A 270 28.77 29.33 -4.53
C SER A 270 30.03 28.52 -4.27
N GLY A 271 31.00 28.54 -5.20
CA GLY A 271 32.33 28.00 -4.97
C GLY A 271 33.13 28.85 -3.97
N ASP A 272 34.09 28.22 -3.30
CA ASP A 272 34.82 28.78 -2.15
C ASP A 272 35.33 30.22 -2.30
N ASP A 273 35.77 30.62 -3.51
CA ASP A 273 36.41 31.93 -3.75
C ASP A 273 35.39 33.09 -3.94
N SER A 274 34.11 32.83 -4.02
CA SER A 274 33.08 33.84 -4.35
C SER A 274 32.07 34.12 -3.21
N VAL A 275 32.12 33.37 -2.13
CA VAL A 275 31.16 33.48 -1.01
C VAL A 275 31.20 34.86 -0.37
N ASP A 276 32.43 35.39 -0.05
CA ASP A 276 32.56 36.68 0.60
C ASP A 276 32.15 37.87 -0.29
N ALA A 277 32.45 37.77 -1.59
CA ALA A 277 32.02 38.79 -2.56
C ALA A 277 30.50 38.80 -2.75
N MET A 278 29.86 37.64 -2.70
CA MET A 278 28.42 37.52 -2.81
C MET A 278 27.70 37.96 -1.54
N ARG A 279 28.26 37.65 -0.37
CA ARG A 279 27.75 38.11 0.93
C ARG A 279 27.77 39.64 1.02
N ALA A 280 28.89 40.26 0.59
CA ALA A 280 29.00 41.71 0.53
C ALA A 280 28.02 42.39 -0.43
N ARG A 281 27.58 41.72 -1.48
CA ARG A 281 26.52 42.21 -2.39
C ARG A 281 25.14 42.07 -1.75
N LEU A 282 24.82 40.93 -1.17
CA LEU A 282 23.54 40.71 -0.49
C LEU A 282 23.33 41.68 0.69
N ASP A 283 24.38 41.96 1.47
CA ASP A 283 24.32 42.92 2.57
C ASP A 283 24.12 44.38 2.07
N LYS A 284 24.36 44.64 0.79
CA LYS A 284 24.24 45.97 0.21
C LYS A 284 22.90 46.25 -0.47
N ASP A 285 22.22 45.18 -0.93
CA ASP A 285 20.97 45.21 -1.67
C ASP A 285 19.75 44.82 -0.81
N GLY A 286 19.93 44.37 0.43
CA GLY A 286 18.89 44.04 1.42
C GLY A 286 18.70 45.15 2.42
#